data_0992cd2e2b09966ee047c6fa51a10188
#
_entry.id   0992cd2e2b09966ee047c6fa51a10188
#
_cell.length_a   1.000
_cell.length_b   1.000
_cell.length_c   1.000
_cell.angle_alpha   90.00
_cell.angle_beta   90.00
_cell.angle_gamma   90.00
#
_symmetry.space_group_name_H-M   'P 1'
#
loop_
_entity.id
_entity.type
_entity.pdbx_description
1 polymer ?
#
loop_
_entity_poly.entity_id
_entity_poly.type
_entity_poly.pdbx_seq_one_letter_code
_entity_poly.pdbx_strand_id
1 'polypeptide(L)'
;MAHSAEQAQTLVEAATVRGLTYAIGFMKRYDPGVQATKAMFDAAIADGRLGRLVFARFYDFSNAYAVAPPAHVRPRESRVERFPTWPLYPSWLPEQFHGTYAWFLNAASHDVNLLRYFFPGTVEVLAAQCSADACVTATCRQGDVTIALEISKSTIGQWVEGAEFLFEHGRIRLVMPSPMATGSVGEVILDDGRQGIAGERLKVGPGWAFAWQARGFVDALAGVAKPLTGGDEGLADMMLTEQIWRRVAA
;
A
#
# COMPACT_ATOMS: atom_id res chain seq x y z
N MET A 1 5.96 10.91 -1.92
CA MET A 1 6.54 9.91 -2.84
C MET A 1 6.94 10.62 -4.12
N ALA A 2 7.99 10.15 -4.80
CA ALA A 2 8.42 10.70 -6.09
C ALA A 2 7.59 10.13 -7.26
N HIS A 3 7.84 10.64 -8.49
CA HIS A 3 7.16 10.13 -9.70
C HIS A 3 8.00 9.09 -10.46
N SER A 4 9.25 8.87 -10.01
CA SER A 4 10.14 7.83 -10.54
C SER A 4 11.07 7.30 -9.46
N ALA A 5 11.64 6.12 -9.68
CA ALA A 5 12.65 5.55 -8.80
C ALA A 5 13.92 6.42 -8.71
N GLU A 6 14.33 7.05 -9.82
CA GLU A 6 15.46 7.98 -9.85
C GLU A 6 15.25 9.19 -8.93
N GLN A 7 14.05 9.80 -8.99
CA GLN A 7 13.69 10.91 -8.12
C GLN A 7 13.61 10.46 -6.65
N ALA A 8 13.06 9.27 -6.39
CA ALA A 8 13.00 8.69 -5.05
C ALA A 8 14.42 8.49 -4.48
N GLN A 9 15.33 7.96 -5.28
CA GLN A 9 16.75 7.78 -4.91
C GLN A 9 17.38 9.12 -4.52
N THR A 10 17.19 10.15 -5.35
CA THR A 10 17.71 11.50 -5.08
C THR A 10 17.21 12.06 -3.74
N LEU A 11 15.93 11.83 -3.40
CA LEU A 11 15.37 12.28 -2.13
C LEU A 11 15.95 11.51 -0.94
N VAL A 12 16.12 10.20 -1.06
CA VAL A 12 16.73 9.35 -0.03
C VAL A 12 18.17 9.81 0.24
N GLU A 13 18.96 10.00 -0.80
CA GLU A 13 20.35 10.48 -0.68
C GLU A 13 20.41 11.86 -0.03
N ALA A 14 19.55 12.78 -0.47
CA ALA A 14 19.51 14.13 0.07
C ALA A 14 19.15 14.15 1.58
N ALA A 15 18.25 13.28 2.02
CA ALA A 15 17.90 13.14 3.43
C ALA A 15 19.05 12.49 4.23
N THR A 16 19.63 11.42 3.69
CA THR A 16 20.72 10.67 4.33
C THR A 16 21.94 11.56 4.58
N VAL A 17 22.39 12.30 3.55
CA VAL A 17 23.55 13.20 3.65
C VAL A 17 23.35 14.29 4.72
N ARG A 18 22.09 14.68 4.95
CA ARG A 18 21.75 15.72 5.95
C ARG A 18 21.35 15.15 7.31
N GLY A 19 21.36 13.84 7.49
CA GLY A 19 20.92 13.19 8.73
C GLY A 19 19.45 13.45 9.07
N LEU A 20 18.60 13.65 8.05
CA LEU A 20 17.18 13.95 8.24
C LEU A 20 16.34 12.68 8.32
N THR A 21 15.35 12.70 9.20
CA THR A 21 14.29 11.68 9.20
C THR A 21 13.41 11.89 7.97
N TYR A 22 13.42 10.91 7.08
CA TYR A 22 12.58 10.92 5.88
C TYR A 22 11.57 9.77 5.94
N ALA A 23 10.29 10.12 5.91
CA ALA A 23 9.19 9.16 5.92
C ALA A 23 8.20 9.45 4.80
N ILE A 24 7.60 8.39 4.27
CA ILE A 24 6.56 8.47 3.24
C ILE A 24 5.19 8.33 3.90
N GLY A 25 4.18 9.01 3.36
CA GLY A 25 2.82 9.07 3.90
C GLY A 25 1.99 7.79 3.72
N PHE A 26 2.56 6.61 3.86
CA PHE A 26 1.85 5.33 3.75
C PHE A 26 1.20 4.94 5.07
N MET A 27 0.06 5.54 5.39
CA MET A 27 -0.63 5.38 6.65
C MET A 27 -1.11 3.94 6.93
N LYS A 28 -1.36 3.12 5.90
CA LYS A 28 -1.93 1.77 6.08
C LYS A 28 -1.05 0.87 6.94
N ARG A 29 0.29 0.97 6.87
CA ARG A 29 1.18 0.20 7.76
C ARG A 29 1.04 0.57 9.24
N TYR A 30 0.46 1.72 9.54
CA TYR A 30 0.18 2.16 10.92
C TYR A 30 -1.23 1.80 11.38
N ASP A 31 -2.06 1.21 10.51
CA ASP A 31 -3.40 0.73 10.88
C ASP A 31 -3.30 -0.49 11.79
N PRO A 32 -3.96 -0.48 12.98
CA PRO A 32 -3.91 -1.62 13.90
C PRO A 32 -4.40 -2.93 13.31
N GLY A 33 -5.38 -2.91 12.41
CA GLY A 33 -5.87 -4.10 11.71
C GLY A 33 -4.83 -4.66 10.74
N VAL A 34 -4.12 -3.78 10.02
CA VAL A 34 -2.98 -4.18 9.16
C VAL A 34 -1.87 -4.81 9.98
N GLN A 35 -1.52 -4.21 11.12
CA GLN A 35 -0.48 -4.75 12.00
C GLN A 35 -0.90 -6.10 12.62
N ALA A 36 -2.16 -6.24 13.04
CA ALA A 36 -2.69 -7.50 13.53
C ALA A 36 -2.71 -8.58 12.43
N THR A 37 -3.08 -8.21 11.20
CA THR A 37 -3.02 -9.12 10.04
C THR A 37 -1.58 -9.56 9.77
N LYS A 38 -0.62 -8.64 9.81
CA LYS A 38 0.80 -8.96 9.61
C LYS A 38 1.32 -9.92 10.68
N ALA A 39 1.01 -9.67 11.94
CA ALA A 39 1.41 -10.53 13.04
C ALA A 39 0.81 -11.94 12.90
N MET A 40 -0.47 -12.05 12.51
CA MET A 40 -1.12 -13.34 12.24
C MET A 40 -0.52 -14.06 11.04
N PHE A 41 -0.25 -13.35 9.96
CA PHE A 41 0.40 -13.87 8.75
C PHE A 41 1.79 -14.42 9.07
N ASP A 42 2.62 -13.65 9.77
CA ASP A 42 3.97 -14.07 10.15
C ASP A 42 3.96 -15.28 11.08
N ALA A 43 3.02 -15.32 12.03
CA ALA A 43 2.83 -16.47 12.90
C ALA A 43 2.42 -17.71 12.09
N ALA A 44 1.47 -17.59 11.16
CA ALA A 44 1.02 -18.70 10.33
C ALA A 44 2.13 -19.26 9.43
N ILE A 45 3.02 -18.39 8.93
CA ILE A 45 4.21 -18.81 8.17
C ILE A 45 5.21 -19.52 9.10
N ALA A 46 5.45 -19.00 10.30
CA ALA A 46 6.46 -19.53 11.23
C ALA A 46 6.06 -20.87 11.85
N ASP A 47 4.80 -21.03 12.24
CA ASP A 47 4.28 -22.24 12.92
C ASP A 47 3.69 -23.28 11.95
N GLY A 48 3.43 -22.91 10.69
CA GLY A 48 2.87 -23.79 9.67
C GLY A 48 1.46 -24.30 9.95
N ARG A 49 0.74 -23.70 10.91
CA ARG A 49 -0.59 -24.18 11.33
C ARG A 49 -1.63 -24.18 10.20
N LEU A 50 -1.53 -23.22 9.29
CA LEU A 50 -2.42 -23.13 8.13
C LEU A 50 -1.87 -23.88 6.89
N GLY A 51 -0.72 -24.55 7.01
CA GLY A 51 -0.02 -25.15 5.89
C GLY A 51 0.81 -24.11 5.11
N ARG A 52 1.25 -24.50 3.91
CA ARG A 52 2.03 -23.62 3.03
C ARG A 52 1.17 -22.49 2.48
N LEU A 53 1.71 -21.28 2.40
CA LEU A 53 1.09 -20.17 1.67
C LEU A 53 1.10 -20.48 0.17
N VAL A 54 -0.05 -20.45 -0.46
CA VAL A 54 -0.24 -20.81 -1.88
C VAL A 54 -0.39 -19.58 -2.75
N PHE A 55 -1.14 -18.57 -2.26
CA PHE A 55 -1.50 -17.41 -3.05
C PHE A 55 -1.73 -16.20 -2.15
N ALA A 56 -1.42 -15.02 -2.65
CA ALA A 56 -1.78 -13.76 -2.03
C ALA A 56 -2.45 -12.83 -3.05
N ARG A 57 -3.34 -11.97 -2.56
CA ARG A 57 -4.05 -10.98 -3.37
C ARG A 57 -4.11 -9.66 -2.64
N PHE A 58 -3.82 -8.58 -3.36
CA PHE A 58 -4.01 -7.20 -2.91
C PHE A 58 -4.92 -6.50 -3.91
N TYR A 59 -5.95 -5.82 -3.44
CA TYR A 59 -6.93 -5.21 -4.33
C TYR A 59 -7.43 -3.88 -3.78
N ASP A 60 -7.65 -2.93 -4.71
CA ASP A 60 -8.32 -1.66 -4.47
C ASP A 60 -9.24 -1.33 -5.65
N PHE A 61 -10.54 -1.39 -5.41
CA PHE A 61 -11.59 -1.05 -6.37
C PHE A 61 -12.34 0.20 -5.93
N SER A 62 -11.64 1.11 -5.30
CA SER A 62 -12.22 2.27 -4.65
C SER A 62 -12.42 3.43 -5.61
N ASN A 63 -13.52 4.11 -5.45
CA ASN A 63 -13.75 5.40 -6.06
C ASN A 63 -13.49 6.53 -5.07
N ALA A 64 -13.37 7.75 -5.59
CA ALA A 64 -13.13 8.95 -4.82
C ALA A 64 -13.97 8.97 -3.53
N TYR A 65 -13.30 9.02 -2.43
CA TYR A 65 -13.72 9.26 -1.05
C TYR A 65 -15.24 9.22 -0.83
N ALA A 66 -15.79 8.05 -0.57
CA ALA A 66 -17.21 7.85 -0.28
C ALA A 66 -17.69 8.55 1.01
N VAL A 67 -16.77 9.09 1.78
CA VAL A 67 -17.04 9.87 2.99
C VAL A 67 -16.54 11.28 2.76
N ALA A 68 -17.45 12.26 2.82
CA ALA A 68 -17.07 13.66 2.77
C ALA A 68 -16.05 13.95 3.89
N PRO A 69 -14.91 14.54 3.57
CA PRO A 69 -13.96 14.91 4.61
C PRO A 69 -14.59 15.89 5.58
N PRO A 70 -14.23 15.85 6.87
CA PRO A 70 -14.66 16.87 7.81
C PRO A 70 -14.30 18.26 7.27
N ALA A 71 -15.08 19.26 7.63
CA ALA A 71 -15.03 20.61 7.10
C ALA A 71 -13.61 21.08 6.73
N HIS A 72 -13.41 21.42 5.46
CA HIS A 72 -12.11 21.87 4.98
C HIS A 72 -11.75 23.22 5.59
N VAL A 73 -10.60 23.31 6.23
CA VAL A 73 -9.96 24.59 6.50
C VAL A 73 -9.46 25.13 5.17
N ARG A 74 -10.11 26.16 4.66
CA ARG A 74 -9.62 26.88 3.48
C ARG A 74 -8.67 27.96 3.96
N PRO A 75 -7.35 27.89 3.66
CA PRO A 75 -6.46 28.98 3.95
C PRO A 75 -6.90 30.23 3.17
N ARG A 76 -6.86 31.38 3.82
CA ARG A 76 -7.15 32.68 3.18
C ARG A 76 -5.97 33.24 2.39
N GLU A 77 -4.84 32.55 2.46
CA GLU A 77 -3.61 32.96 1.80
C GLU A 77 -3.68 32.71 0.30
N SER A 78 -3.13 33.63 -0.49
CA SER A 78 -2.96 33.42 -1.92
C SER A 78 -2.00 32.26 -2.16
N ARG A 79 -2.21 31.49 -3.24
CA ARG A 79 -1.30 30.43 -3.64
C ARG A 79 0.11 31.01 -3.79
N VAL A 80 1.06 30.42 -3.06
CA VAL A 80 2.48 30.67 -3.25
C VAL A 80 2.84 30.33 -4.71
N GLU A 81 3.81 31.04 -5.30
CA GLU A 81 4.36 30.74 -6.60
C GLU A 81 4.70 29.26 -6.72
N ARG A 82 4.40 28.67 -7.88
CA ARG A 82 4.71 27.27 -8.14
C ARG A 82 6.22 27.12 -8.24
N PHE A 83 6.79 26.34 -7.34
CA PHE A 83 8.18 25.93 -7.49
C PHE A 83 8.37 25.09 -8.75
N PRO A 84 9.57 25.09 -9.35
CA PRO A 84 9.91 24.15 -10.41
C PRO A 84 9.62 22.73 -9.93
N THR A 85 8.90 21.96 -10.72
CA THR A 85 8.58 20.56 -10.42
C THR A 85 9.45 19.64 -11.27
N TRP A 86 9.78 18.50 -10.73
CA TRP A 86 10.37 17.42 -11.53
C TRP A 86 9.38 16.91 -12.58
N PRO A 87 9.86 16.23 -13.62
CA PRO A 87 8.99 15.53 -14.55
C PRO A 87 8.01 14.63 -13.79
N LEU A 88 6.74 14.69 -14.18
CA LEU A 88 5.66 13.93 -13.52
C LEU A 88 5.64 12.45 -13.92
N TYR A 89 6.41 12.09 -14.94
CA TYR A 89 6.44 10.75 -15.51
C TYR A 89 7.87 10.36 -15.83
N PRO A 90 8.22 9.06 -15.71
CA PRO A 90 9.48 8.56 -16.25
C PRO A 90 9.53 8.74 -17.75
N SER A 91 10.70 9.09 -18.31
CA SER A 91 10.88 9.35 -19.74
C SER A 91 10.60 8.15 -20.66
N TRP A 92 10.64 6.95 -20.10
CA TRP A 92 10.35 5.71 -20.83
C TRP A 92 8.86 5.38 -20.91
N LEU A 93 7.98 6.06 -20.13
CA LEU A 93 6.55 5.76 -20.07
C LEU A 93 5.82 6.41 -21.28
N PRO A 94 5.12 5.63 -22.13
CA PRO A 94 4.34 6.16 -23.22
C PRO A 94 3.23 7.12 -22.76
N GLU A 95 3.01 8.18 -23.54
CA GLU A 95 2.07 9.27 -23.20
C GLU A 95 0.66 8.78 -22.91
N GLN A 96 0.19 7.76 -23.62
CA GLN A 96 -1.13 7.17 -23.41
C GLN A 96 -1.37 6.65 -21.99
N PHE A 97 -0.32 6.36 -21.23
CA PHE A 97 -0.40 5.87 -19.85
C PHE A 97 -0.22 6.96 -18.79
N HIS A 98 0.13 8.20 -19.16
CA HIS A 98 0.46 9.25 -18.19
C HIS A 98 -0.64 9.49 -17.17
N GLY A 99 -1.90 9.59 -17.61
CA GLY A 99 -3.04 9.82 -16.73
C GLY A 99 -3.28 8.66 -15.74
N THR A 100 -3.18 7.43 -16.23
CA THR A 100 -3.37 6.24 -15.39
C THR A 100 -2.21 6.03 -14.43
N TYR A 101 -0.97 6.29 -14.88
CA TYR A 101 0.22 6.25 -14.01
C TYR A 101 0.11 7.25 -12.84
N ALA A 102 -0.25 8.51 -13.13
CA ALA A 102 -0.42 9.52 -12.11
C ALA A 102 -1.50 9.15 -11.08
N TRP A 103 -2.62 8.60 -11.56
CA TRP A 103 -3.66 8.07 -10.68
C TRP A 103 -3.16 6.88 -9.86
N PHE A 104 -2.46 5.93 -10.49
CA PHE A 104 -1.89 4.75 -9.82
C PHE A 104 -0.93 5.17 -8.70
N LEU A 105 -0.06 6.14 -8.94
CA LEU A 105 0.84 6.65 -7.90
C LEU A 105 0.08 7.29 -6.72
N ASN A 106 -1.08 7.88 -6.97
CA ASN A 106 -1.87 8.50 -5.90
C ASN A 106 -2.68 7.48 -5.09
N ALA A 107 -3.23 6.45 -5.72
CA ALA A 107 -4.10 5.48 -5.09
C ALA A 107 -3.38 4.15 -4.80
N ALA A 108 -2.94 3.46 -5.83
CA ALA A 108 -2.42 2.10 -5.76
C ALA A 108 -1.01 1.98 -5.15
N SER A 109 -0.28 3.09 -5.01
CA SER A 109 1.00 3.08 -4.31
C SER A 109 0.88 2.58 -2.87
N HIS A 110 -0.28 2.76 -2.24
CA HIS A 110 -0.56 2.22 -0.92
C HIS A 110 -0.64 0.70 -0.91
N ASP A 111 -1.15 0.09 -1.99
CA ASP A 111 -1.28 -1.36 -2.11
C ASP A 111 0.05 -2.01 -2.50
N VAL A 112 0.85 -1.35 -3.34
CA VAL A 112 2.25 -1.74 -3.57
C VAL A 112 3.05 -1.73 -2.27
N ASN A 113 2.87 -0.70 -1.44
CA ASN A 113 3.51 -0.61 -0.13
C ASN A 113 3.01 -1.69 0.84
N LEU A 114 1.71 -2.03 0.85
CA LEU A 114 1.17 -3.14 1.63
C LEU A 114 1.71 -4.48 1.13
N LEU A 115 1.73 -4.72 -0.18
CA LEU A 115 2.30 -5.94 -0.76
C LEU A 115 3.73 -6.14 -0.25
N ARG A 116 4.59 -5.13 -0.32
CA ARG A 116 5.96 -5.21 0.17
C ARG A 116 6.07 -5.32 1.69
N TYR A 117 5.07 -4.86 2.43
CA TYR A 117 5.02 -5.06 3.88
C TYR A 117 4.83 -6.52 4.26
N PHE A 118 3.97 -7.23 3.55
CA PHE A 118 3.75 -8.67 3.76
C PHE A 118 4.84 -9.53 3.11
N PHE A 119 5.38 -9.09 1.98
CA PHE A 119 6.41 -9.78 1.19
C PHE A 119 7.69 -8.95 1.12
N PRO A 120 8.46 -8.86 2.23
CA PRO A 120 9.71 -8.11 2.24
C PRO A 120 10.76 -8.75 1.32
N GLY A 121 11.64 -7.91 0.74
CA GLY A 121 12.67 -8.34 -0.19
C GLY A 121 12.23 -8.26 -1.65
N THR A 122 12.80 -9.12 -2.48
CA THR A 122 12.58 -9.07 -3.94
C THR A 122 11.26 -9.73 -4.32
N VAL A 123 10.39 -8.98 -4.97
CA VAL A 123 9.17 -9.44 -5.61
C VAL A 123 9.37 -9.33 -7.12
N GLU A 124 9.21 -10.44 -7.84
CA GLU A 124 9.34 -10.50 -9.30
C GLU A 124 7.98 -10.19 -9.95
N VAL A 125 7.94 -9.28 -10.92
CA VAL A 125 6.75 -9.01 -11.73
C VAL A 125 6.76 -9.93 -12.95
N LEU A 126 5.86 -10.88 -13.01
CA LEU A 126 5.74 -11.85 -14.10
C LEU A 126 4.98 -11.26 -15.29
N ALA A 127 3.84 -10.62 -15.02
CA ALA A 127 2.99 -9.98 -16.01
C ALA A 127 2.27 -8.77 -15.40
N ALA A 128 1.97 -7.79 -16.23
CA ALA A 128 1.09 -6.70 -15.87
C ALA A 128 0.35 -6.18 -17.11
N GLN A 129 -0.84 -5.65 -16.90
CA GLN A 129 -1.65 -5.05 -17.95
C GLN A 129 -2.44 -3.87 -17.42
N CYS A 130 -2.72 -2.93 -18.31
CA CYS A 130 -3.60 -1.81 -18.06
C CYS A 130 -4.69 -1.82 -19.12
N SER A 131 -5.95 -1.95 -18.71
CA SER A 131 -7.08 -1.76 -19.61
C SER A 131 -7.48 -0.28 -19.67
N ALA A 132 -8.29 0.09 -20.65
CA ALA A 132 -8.88 1.43 -20.74
C ALA A 132 -9.50 1.81 -19.38
N ASP A 133 -9.44 3.11 -19.04
CA ASP A 133 -10.05 3.71 -17.83
C ASP A 133 -9.49 3.26 -16.46
N ALA A 134 -8.20 2.91 -16.42
CA ALA A 134 -7.46 2.74 -15.18
C ALA A 134 -7.83 1.48 -14.35
N CYS A 135 -7.92 0.34 -15.02
CA CYS A 135 -7.79 -0.95 -14.37
C CYS A 135 -6.36 -1.47 -14.61
N VAL A 136 -5.58 -1.62 -13.55
CA VAL A 136 -4.22 -2.17 -13.60
C VAL A 136 -4.19 -3.47 -12.82
N THR A 137 -3.76 -4.54 -13.48
CA THR A 137 -3.53 -5.83 -12.83
C THR A 137 -2.09 -6.25 -13.01
N ALA A 138 -1.51 -6.85 -11.97
CA ALA A 138 -0.19 -7.44 -12.04
C ALA A 138 -0.17 -8.82 -11.38
N THR A 139 0.55 -9.75 -11.98
CA THR A 139 0.90 -11.03 -11.38
C THR A 139 2.37 -10.98 -10.99
N CYS A 140 2.61 -11.14 -9.71
CA CYS A 140 3.94 -11.13 -9.12
C CYS A 140 4.25 -12.49 -8.50
N ARG A 141 5.52 -12.69 -8.11
CA ARG A 141 5.99 -13.89 -7.43
C ARG A 141 7.05 -13.56 -6.39
N GLN A 142 6.98 -14.25 -5.26
CA GLN A 142 8.10 -14.33 -4.32
C GLN A 142 8.27 -15.78 -3.88
N GLY A 143 9.42 -16.39 -4.20
CA GLY A 143 9.60 -17.84 -4.05
C GLY A 143 8.57 -18.62 -4.86
N ASP A 144 7.83 -19.52 -4.22
CA ASP A 144 6.76 -20.31 -4.83
C ASP A 144 5.37 -19.67 -4.71
N VAL A 145 5.26 -18.48 -4.10
CA VAL A 145 3.99 -17.81 -3.88
C VAL A 145 3.65 -16.90 -5.05
N THR A 146 2.49 -17.12 -5.66
CA THR A 146 1.89 -16.20 -6.63
C THR A 146 1.18 -15.07 -5.89
N ILE A 147 1.40 -13.83 -6.33
CA ILE A 147 0.82 -12.63 -5.73
C ILE A 147 0.08 -11.85 -6.82
N ALA A 148 -1.23 -11.64 -6.65
CA ALA A 148 -2.02 -10.77 -7.53
C ALA A 148 -2.13 -9.36 -6.94
N LEU A 149 -1.97 -8.35 -7.79
CA LEU A 149 -2.29 -6.96 -7.51
C LEU A 149 -3.38 -6.52 -8.48
N GLU A 150 -4.51 -6.05 -7.97
CA GLU A 150 -5.70 -5.72 -8.74
C GLU A 150 -6.21 -4.35 -8.33
N ILE A 151 -6.03 -3.37 -9.20
CA ILE A 151 -6.35 -1.96 -8.93
C ILE A 151 -7.29 -1.44 -9.99
N SER A 152 -8.42 -0.91 -9.59
CA SER A 152 -9.38 -0.33 -10.53
C SER A 152 -10.17 0.81 -9.91
N LYS A 153 -10.53 1.79 -10.72
CA LYS A 153 -11.54 2.76 -10.34
C LYS A 153 -12.91 2.09 -10.32
N SER A 154 -13.67 2.34 -9.25
CA SER A 154 -15.05 1.92 -9.14
C SER A 154 -15.98 3.12 -9.19
N THR A 155 -17.18 2.95 -9.73
CA THR A 155 -18.24 3.96 -9.73
C THR A 155 -19.31 3.71 -8.67
N ILE A 156 -19.19 2.63 -7.90
CA ILE A 156 -20.24 2.19 -6.96
C ILE A 156 -20.29 2.96 -5.64
N GLY A 157 -19.46 3.97 -5.44
CA GLY A 157 -19.48 4.80 -4.22
C GLY A 157 -19.14 4.06 -2.91
N GLN A 158 -18.62 2.84 -3.00
CA GLN A 158 -18.14 2.05 -1.87
C GLN A 158 -16.63 1.97 -1.86
N TRP A 159 -16.07 1.85 -0.67
CA TRP A 159 -14.65 1.55 -0.49
C TRP A 159 -14.47 0.03 -0.48
N VAL A 160 -13.74 -0.50 -1.45
CA VAL A 160 -13.48 -1.94 -1.58
C VAL A 160 -11.98 -2.13 -1.74
N GLU A 161 -11.32 -2.39 -0.63
CA GLU A 161 -9.88 -2.55 -0.56
C GLU A 161 -9.50 -3.61 0.46
N GLY A 162 -8.43 -4.35 0.22
CA GLY A 162 -7.94 -5.34 1.16
C GLY A 162 -6.83 -6.23 0.64
N ALA A 163 -6.55 -7.26 1.45
CA ALA A 163 -5.64 -8.33 1.09
C ALA A 163 -6.20 -9.68 1.52
N GLU A 164 -5.85 -10.71 0.77
CA GLU A 164 -6.18 -12.11 1.08
C GLU A 164 -4.93 -12.98 0.97
N PHE A 165 -4.76 -13.87 1.93
CA PHE A 165 -3.65 -14.82 2.00
C PHE A 165 -4.22 -16.23 2.09
N LEU A 166 -4.08 -17.00 1.02
CA LEU A 166 -4.60 -18.35 0.91
C LEU A 166 -3.50 -19.36 1.26
N PHE A 167 -3.75 -20.13 2.30
CA PHE A 167 -2.91 -21.25 2.73
C PHE A 167 -3.58 -22.58 2.35
N GLU A 168 -2.85 -23.67 2.41
CA GLU A 168 -3.38 -25.01 2.10
C GLU A 168 -4.57 -25.41 2.96
N HIS A 169 -4.63 -24.91 4.21
CA HIS A 169 -5.65 -25.30 5.18
C HIS A 169 -6.39 -24.12 5.82
N GLY A 170 -6.20 -22.91 5.29
CA GLY A 170 -6.88 -21.74 5.84
C GLY A 170 -6.69 -20.49 5.00
N ARG A 171 -7.25 -19.39 5.49
CA ARG A 171 -7.18 -18.10 4.82
C ARG A 171 -7.18 -16.97 5.85
N ILE A 172 -6.34 -15.98 5.62
CA ILE A 172 -6.36 -14.71 6.35
C ILE A 172 -6.83 -13.62 5.38
N ARG A 173 -7.82 -12.83 5.80
CA ARG A 173 -8.32 -11.69 5.03
C ARG A 173 -8.19 -10.40 5.82
N LEU A 174 -7.75 -9.37 5.15
CA LEU A 174 -7.75 -7.98 5.61
C LEU A 174 -8.77 -7.21 4.78
N VAL A 175 -9.74 -6.58 5.43
CA VAL A 175 -10.70 -5.67 4.77
C VAL A 175 -10.44 -4.27 5.27
N MET A 176 -10.08 -3.36 4.37
CA MET A 176 -9.72 -1.99 4.71
C MET A 176 -10.95 -1.08 4.70
N PRO A 177 -11.11 -0.21 5.71
CA PRO A 177 -12.09 0.86 5.67
C PRO A 177 -11.61 1.98 4.74
N SER A 178 -12.54 2.88 4.35
CA SER A 178 -12.14 4.14 3.72
C SER A 178 -11.12 4.87 4.61
N PRO A 179 -10.02 5.38 4.05
CA PRO A 179 -8.99 6.06 4.84
C PRO A 179 -9.51 7.32 5.55
N MET A 180 -10.64 7.88 5.09
CA MET A 180 -11.29 9.03 5.71
C MET A 180 -12.28 8.66 6.82
N ALA A 181 -12.55 7.37 7.04
CA ALA A 181 -13.41 6.89 8.12
C ALA A 181 -12.65 6.94 9.46
N THR A 182 -12.77 8.04 10.18
CA THR A 182 -12.18 8.20 11.51
C THR A 182 -12.78 7.20 12.49
N GLY A 183 -11.93 6.59 13.32
CA GLY A 183 -12.38 5.56 14.30
C GLY A 183 -12.52 4.16 13.72
N SER A 184 -12.27 3.97 12.41
CA SER A 184 -12.28 2.67 11.76
C SER A 184 -10.85 2.17 11.51
N VAL A 185 -10.66 0.86 11.60
CA VAL A 185 -9.40 0.15 11.35
C VAL A 185 -9.66 -1.03 10.44
N GLY A 186 -8.61 -1.60 9.86
CA GLY A 186 -8.70 -2.82 9.06
C GLY A 186 -9.32 -3.97 9.85
N GLU A 187 -10.27 -4.67 9.23
CA GLU A 187 -10.89 -5.87 9.79
C GLU A 187 -10.07 -7.09 9.41
N VAL A 188 -9.75 -7.93 10.41
CA VAL A 188 -8.99 -9.16 10.23
C VAL A 188 -9.93 -10.35 10.35
N ILE A 189 -9.95 -11.22 9.35
CA ILE A 189 -10.84 -12.38 9.29
C ILE A 189 -9.99 -13.64 9.04
N LEU A 190 -10.17 -14.63 9.92
CA LEU A 190 -9.49 -15.92 9.86
C LEU A 190 -10.46 -17.05 9.48
N ASP A 191 -10.04 -17.85 8.51
CA ASP A 191 -10.58 -19.18 8.27
C ASP A 191 -9.47 -20.21 8.57
N ASP A 192 -9.72 -21.18 9.44
CA ASP A 192 -8.80 -22.26 9.76
C ASP A 192 -9.54 -23.61 9.63
N GLY A 193 -9.30 -24.26 8.47
CA GLY A 193 -9.97 -25.53 8.15
C GLY A 193 -9.58 -26.69 9.04
N ARG A 194 -8.38 -26.65 9.67
CA ARG A 194 -7.94 -27.69 10.62
C ARG A 194 -8.66 -27.58 11.95
N GLN A 195 -9.06 -26.38 12.35
CA GLN A 195 -9.78 -26.11 13.59
C GLN A 195 -11.29 -25.94 13.39
N GLY A 196 -11.78 -26.02 12.15
CA GLY A 196 -13.19 -25.78 11.84
C GLY A 196 -13.63 -24.33 12.03
N ILE A 197 -12.69 -23.38 12.01
CA ILE A 197 -12.97 -21.95 12.13
C ILE A 197 -13.31 -21.38 10.75
N ALA A 198 -14.44 -20.68 10.64
CA ALA A 198 -14.87 -20.00 9.43
C ALA A 198 -15.32 -18.58 9.74
N GLY A 199 -14.62 -17.60 9.16
CA GLY A 199 -14.98 -16.19 9.27
C GLY A 199 -14.81 -15.58 10.66
N GLU A 200 -13.89 -16.08 11.47
CA GLU A 200 -13.58 -15.48 12.77
C GLU A 200 -13.00 -14.09 12.61
N ARG A 201 -13.64 -13.10 13.22
CA ARG A 201 -13.16 -11.71 13.20
C ARG A 201 -12.37 -11.41 14.46
N LEU A 202 -11.13 -10.96 14.26
CA LEU A 202 -10.32 -10.48 15.38
C LEU A 202 -10.84 -9.14 15.87
N LYS A 203 -10.93 -9.01 17.19
CA LYS A 203 -11.20 -7.71 17.82
C LYS A 203 -9.91 -6.88 17.80
N VAL A 204 -9.91 -5.84 16.98
CA VAL A 204 -8.86 -4.84 16.95
C VAL A 204 -9.42 -3.55 17.58
N GLY A 205 -8.61 -2.87 18.37
CA GLY A 205 -9.02 -1.62 19.01
C GLY A 205 -9.34 -0.52 18.00
N PRO A 206 -10.16 0.47 18.35
CA PRO A 206 -10.48 1.58 17.47
C PRO A 206 -9.23 2.40 17.14
N GLY A 207 -9.22 3.04 16.00
CA GLY A 207 -8.11 3.88 15.59
C GLY A 207 -8.37 4.62 14.29
N TRP A 208 -7.38 5.37 13.88
CA TRP A 208 -7.35 6.01 12.56
C TRP A 208 -5.91 5.99 12.04
N ALA A 209 -5.69 5.36 10.92
CA ALA A 209 -4.37 5.12 10.35
C ALA A 209 -3.52 6.41 10.21
N PHE A 210 -4.13 7.53 9.81
CA PHE A 210 -3.43 8.82 9.72
C PHE A 210 -2.97 9.35 11.08
N ALA A 211 -3.78 9.18 12.13
CA ALA A 211 -3.39 9.62 13.47
C ALA A 211 -2.21 8.78 14.00
N TRP A 212 -2.25 7.47 13.79
CA TRP A 212 -1.15 6.59 14.16
C TRP A 212 0.12 6.85 13.33
N GLN A 213 -0.02 7.16 12.05
CA GLN A 213 1.11 7.57 11.21
C GLN A 213 1.76 8.86 11.74
N ALA A 214 0.94 9.88 12.04
CA ALA A 214 1.45 11.14 12.59
C ALA A 214 2.21 10.91 13.89
N ARG A 215 1.67 10.07 14.79
CA ARG A 215 2.36 9.68 16.02
C ARG A 215 3.67 8.95 15.74
N GLY A 216 3.65 7.95 14.86
CA GLY A 216 4.86 7.21 14.50
C GLY A 216 5.96 8.10 13.90
N PHE A 217 5.58 9.15 13.19
CA PHE A 217 6.54 10.14 12.71
C PHE A 217 7.14 10.99 13.84
N VAL A 218 6.30 11.43 14.80
CA VAL A 218 6.79 12.15 16.00
C VAL A 218 7.71 11.27 16.84
N ASP A 219 7.35 9.99 17.05
CA ASP A 219 8.17 9.01 17.76
C ASP A 219 9.53 8.80 17.05
N ALA A 220 9.53 8.82 15.71
CA ALA A 220 10.76 8.73 14.92
C ALA A 220 11.66 9.97 15.08
N LEU A 221 11.07 11.17 15.10
CA LEU A 221 11.83 12.41 15.38
C LEU A 221 12.40 12.44 16.79
N ALA A 222 11.70 11.85 17.75
CA ALA A 222 12.15 11.72 19.14
C ALA A 222 13.19 10.59 19.34
N GLY A 223 13.52 9.84 18.30
CA GLY A 223 14.45 8.70 18.37
C GLY A 223 13.90 7.46 19.09
N VAL A 224 12.59 7.40 19.32
CA VAL A 224 11.90 6.27 20.00
C VAL A 224 11.83 5.05 19.10
N ALA A 225 11.53 5.25 17.82
CA ALA A 225 11.41 4.19 16.82
C ALA A 225 11.79 4.71 15.42
N LYS A 226 12.08 3.78 14.49
CA LYS A 226 12.20 4.15 13.07
C LYS A 226 10.82 4.28 12.43
N PRO A 227 10.65 5.14 11.40
CA PRO A 227 9.41 5.17 10.63
C PRO A 227 9.13 3.79 10.01
N LEU A 228 7.88 3.32 10.04
CA LEU A 228 7.49 2.09 9.34
C LEU A 228 7.57 2.23 7.81
N THR A 229 7.60 3.46 7.32
CA THR A 229 7.59 3.82 5.91
C THR A 229 8.68 4.85 5.64
N GLY A 230 9.93 4.46 5.88
CA GLY A 230 11.10 5.30 5.62
C GLY A 230 11.33 5.58 4.13
N GLY A 231 12.28 6.45 3.83
CA GLY A 231 12.63 6.79 2.45
C GLY A 231 13.07 5.58 1.62
N ASP A 232 13.86 4.67 2.21
CA ASP A 232 14.31 3.44 1.55
C ASP A 232 13.15 2.52 1.16
N GLU A 233 12.14 2.42 2.03
CA GLU A 233 10.91 1.69 1.73
C GLU A 233 10.16 2.33 0.55
N GLY A 234 10.02 3.66 0.56
CA GLY A 234 9.39 4.39 -0.54
C GLY A 234 10.15 4.26 -1.86
N LEU A 235 11.49 4.22 -1.84
CA LEU A 235 12.31 3.94 -3.02
C LEU A 235 12.03 2.53 -3.57
N ALA A 236 12.03 1.53 -2.70
CA ALA A 236 11.78 0.16 -3.12
C ALA A 236 10.34 -0.05 -3.62
N ASP A 237 9.35 0.68 -3.08
CA ASP A 237 7.98 0.71 -3.62
C ASP A 237 7.95 1.32 -5.03
N MET A 238 8.72 2.39 -5.27
CA MET A 238 8.83 2.99 -6.60
C MET A 238 9.51 2.05 -7.59
N MET A 239 10.54 1.33 -7.17
CA MET A 239 11.21 0.33 -8.03
C MET A 239 10.24 -0.79 -8.46
N LEU A 240 9.42 -1.31 -7.54
CA LEU A 240 8.40 -2.31 -7.87
C LEU A 240 7.31 -1.70 -8.77
N THR A 241 6.87 -0.49 -8.49
CA THR A 241 5.91 0.25 -9.33
C THR A 241 6.43 0.40 -10.76
N GLU A 242 7.69 0.81 -10.95
CA GLU A 242 8.27 0.93 -12.30
C GLU A 242 8.40 -0.43 -13.00
N GLN A 243 8.70 -1.52 -12.28
CA GLN A 243 8.71 -2.86 -12.87
C GLN A 243 7.32 -3.25 -13.39
N ILE A 244 6.25 -2.96 -12.63
CA ILE A 244 4.87 -3.18 -13.06
C ILE A 244 4.58 -2.39 -14.34
N TRP A 245 4.90 -1.09 -14.35
CA TRP A 245 4.59 -0.22 -15.48
C TRP A 245 5.46 -0.49 -16.72
N ARG A 246 6.68 -0.99 -16.56
CA ARG A 246 7.48 -1.48 -17.68
C ARG A 246 6.86 -2.71 -18.34
N ARG A 247 6.18 -3.58 -17.57
CA ARG A 247 5.42 -4.71 -18.14
C ARG A 247 4.14 -4.25 -18.82
N VAL A 248 3.47 -3.21 -18.32
CA VAL A 248 2.29 -2.61 -18.96
C VAL A 248 2.67 -1.94 -20.29
N ALA A 249 3.85 -1.33 -20.38
CA ALA A 249 4.30 -0.59 -21.55
C ALA A 249 5.00 -1.45 -22.61
N ALA A 250 5.29 -2.72 -22.31
CA ALA A 250 5.94 -3.66 -23.22
C ALA A 250 4.94 -4.31 -24.17
#